data_da6b95b2921c3349942e41e1348ebd8a
#
_entry.id   da6b95b2921c3349942e41e1348ebd8a
#
_cell.length_a   1.000
_cell.length_b   1.000
_cell.length_c   1.000
_cell.angle_alpha   90.00
_cell.angle_beta   90.00
_cell.angle_gamma   90.00
#
_symmetry.space_group_name_H-M   'P 1'
#
loop_
_entity.id
_entity.type
_entity.pdbx_description
1 polymer ?
#
loop_
_entity_poly.entity_id
_entity_poly.type
_entity_poly.pdbx_seq_one_letter_code
_entity_poly.pdbx_strand_id
1 'polypeptide(L)'
;MSDTPTEQHLRATPLIDADHPAVQAFASEHAQGAGERARAVALVHAVRDGFRYDPYRIDLSPDGMRASTVLANGYGWCVPKATLLTAVARAAGIPARLGFADVRNHMSTERMRETMKTDLFIWHGYTELWLEGAWRKATPAFNIELCEKFGLLPLDFDGVHDSIYHAFDKAGNRHMEYVNERGAFDDLPLDRLVVDFHATYPGWVPGDVLQSELTQGDFLADVARETGRA
;
A
#
# COMPACT_ATOMS: atom_id res chain seq x y z
N MET A 1 -10.54 -23.69 -8.20
CA MET A 1 -11.60 -22.67 -8.27
C MET A 1 -11.23 -21.72 -9.38
N SER A 2 -12.20 -21.20 -10.15
CA SER A 2 -11.91 -20.23 -11.21
C SER A 2 -11.34 -18.94 -10.58
N ASP A 3 -10.18 -18.50 -11.04
CA ASP A 3 -9.56 -17.24 -10.56
C ASP A 3 -10.12 -16.01 -11.32
N THR A 4 -11.30 -16.14 -11.89
CA THR A 4 -12.01 -15.05 -12.58
C THR A 4 -12.72 -14.14 -11.57
N PRO A 5 -12.83 -12.83 -11.85
CA PRO A 5 -13.49 -11.90 -10.94
C PRO A 5 -14.99 -12.23 -10.82
N THR A 6 -15.54 -11.90 -9.68
CA THR A 6 -16.96 -11.98 -9.37
C THR A 6 -17.46 -10.59 -8.99
N GLU A 7 -18.77 -10.42 -8.81
CA GLU A 7 -19.35 -9.14 -8.38
C GLU A 7 -18.77 -8.60 -7.05
N GLN A 8 -18.29 -9.50 -6.17
CA GLN A 8 -17.68 -9.08 -4.90
C GLN A 8 -16.41 -8.22 -5.10
N HIS A 9 -15.69 -8.42 -6.22
CA HIS A 9 -14.52 -7.62 -6.54
C HIS A 9 -14.83 -6.20 -7.05
N LEU A 10 -16.11 -5.85 -7.18
CA LEU A 10 -16.62 -4.52 -7.50
C LEU A 10 -17.40 -3.89 -6.32
N ARG A 11 -17.73 -4.68 -5.29
CA ARG A 11 -18.54 -4.20 -4.16
C ARG A 11 -17.73 -3.33 -3.21
N ALA A 12 -18.41 -2.32 -2.65
CA ALA A 12 -17.92 -1.64 -1.47
C ALA A 12 -18.00 -2.57 -0.25
N THR A 13 -17.09 -2.38 0.69
CA THR A 13 -17.05 -3.03 2.00
C THR A 13 -16.83 -1.96 3.08
N PRO A 14 -16.91 -2.28 4.38
CA PRO A 14 -16.69 -1.28 5.43
C PRO A 14 -15.32 -0.60 5.38
N LEU A 15 -14.27 -1.27 4.87
CA LEU A 15 -12.91 -0.73 4.78
C LEU A 15 -12.53 -0.32 3.35
N ILE A 16 -13.01 -1.05 2.35
CA ILE A 16 -12.89 -0.69 0.94
C ILE A 16 -14.18 0.01 0.51
N ASP A 17 -14.43 1.21 1.05
CA ASP A 17 -15.67 1.99 0.89
C ASP A 17 -15.74 2.68 -0.48
N ALA A 18 -15.74 1.86 -1.54
CA ALA A 18 -15.77 2.29 -2.94
C ALA A 18 -17.01 3.12 -3.32
N ASP A 19 -18.08 3.06 -2.51
CA ASP A 19 -19.31 3.84 -2.63
C ASP A 19 -19.24 5.19 -1.91
N HIS A 20 -18.17 5.46 -1.15
CA HIS A 20 -18.01 6.76 -0.48
C HIS A 20 -17.88 7.89 -1.51
N PRO A 21 -18.62 9.01 -1.39
CA PRO A 21 -18.65 10.08 -2.40
C PRO A 21 -17.26 10.63 -2.78
N ALA A 22 -16.36 10.79 -1.80
CA ALA A 22 -15.01 11.28 -2.08
C ALA A 22 -14.16 10.27 -2.86
N VAL A 23 -14.34 8.95 -2.60
CA VAL A 23 -13.66 7.88 -3.35
C VAL A 23 -14.15 7.83 -4.79
N GLN A 24 -15.48 7.95 -5.00
CA GLN A 24 -16.07 8.02 -6.34
C GLN A 24 -15.61 9.25 -7.12
N ALA A 25 -15.55 10.42 -6.45
CA ALA A 25 -15.06 11.65 -7.06
C ALA A 25 -13.60 11.52 -7.49
N PHE A 26 -12.73 11.01 -6.62
CA PHE A 26 -11.31 10.75 -6.92
C PHE A 26 -11.17 9.76 -8.08
N ALA A 27 -11.92 8.66 -8.07
CA ALA A 27 -11.90 7.69 -9.15
C ALA A 27 -12.33 8.30 -10.48
N SER A 28 -13.40 9.10 -10.50
CA SER A 28 -13.89 9.80 -11.70
C SER A 28 -12.86 10.81 -12.25
N GLU A 29 -12.17 11.53 -11.37
CA GLU A 29 -11.16 12.52 -11.75
C GLU A 29 -9.90 11.85 -12.33
N HIS A 30 -9.44 10.76 -11.71
CA HIS A 30 -8.13 10.18 -12.00
C HIS A 30 -8.16 8.94 -12.89
N ALA A 31 -9.30 8.27 -13.10
CA ALA A 31 -9.40 7.12 -14.01
C ALA A 31 -9.41 7.59 -15.50
N GLN A 32 -8.33 8.22 -15.91
CA GLN A 32 -8.21 8.82 -17.24
C GLN A 32 -7.59 7.86 -18.26
N GLY A 33 -7.94 8.04 -19.53
CA GLY A 33 -7.40 7.26 -20.64
C GLY A 33 -8.44 6.37 -21.33
N ALA A 34 -8.07 5.89 -22.52
CA ALA A 34 -8.94 5.05 -23.33
C ALA A 34 -8.81 3.56 -22.93
N GLY A 35 -9.92 3.00 -22.45
CA GLY A 35 -10.00 1.60 -22.06
C GLY A 35 -9.64 1.34 -20.57
N GLU A 36 -9.95 0.12 -20.14
CA GLU A 36 -9.82 -0.28 -18.74
C GLU A 36 -8.38 -0.23 -18.24
N ARG A 37 -7.44 -0.76 -19.03
CA ARG A 37 -6.02 -0.78 -18.69
C ARG A 37 -5.45 0.63 -18.48
N ALA A 38 -5.72 1.57 -19.39
CA ALA A 38 -5.21 2.94 -19.25
C ALA A 38 -5.76 3.63 -18.00
N ARG A 39 -7.04 3.41 -17.67
CA ARG A 39 -7.68 3.93 -16.46
C ARG A 39 -7.06 3.31 -15.19
N ALA A 40 -6.79 2.01 -15.21
CA ALA A 40 -6.13 1.33 -14.09
C ALA A 40 -4.72 1.88 -13.85
N VAL A 41 -3.91 2.05 -14.90
CA VAL A 41 -2.57 2.64 -14.83
C VAL A 41 -2.61 4.05 -14.24
N ALA A 42 -3.54 4.88 -14.72
CA ALA A 42 -3.71 6.24 -14.20
C ALA A 42 -4.07 6.26 -12.70
N LEU A 43 -4.97 5.38 -12.26
CA LEU A 43 -5.33 5.24 -10.85
C LEU A 43 -4.17 4.77 -9.98
N VAL A 44 -3.38 3.80 -10.44
CA VAL A 44 -2.19 3.33 -9.71
C VAL A 44 -1.21 4.48 -9.49
N HIS A 45 -0.92 5.25 -10.53
CA HIS A 45 -0.01 6.39 -10.42
C HIS A 45 -0.59 7.52 -9.54
N ALA A 46 -1.89 7.81 -9.67
CA ALA A 46 -2.55 8.81 -8.84
C ALA A 46 -2.49 8.46 -7.34
N VAL A 47 -2.74 7.19 -6.99
CA VAL A 47 -2.64 6.75 -5.59
C VAL A 47 -1.19 6.65 -5.13
N ARG A 48 -0.28 6.17 -5.97
CA ARG A 48 1.15 6.09 -5.63
C ARG A 48 1.72 7.46 -5.27
N ASP A 49 1.48 8.46 -6.11
CA ASP A 49 2.17 9.74 -6.03
C ASP A 49 1.34 10.84 -5.33
N GLY A 50 0.01 10.73 -5.35
CA GLY A 50 -0.88 11.68 -4.67
C GLY A 50 -0.94 11.53 -3.15
N PHE A 51 -0.43 10.40 -2.60
CA PHE A 51 -0.49 10.10 -1.16
C PHE A 51 0.91 9.79 -0.64
N ARG A 52 1.37 10.58 0.34
CA ARG A 52 2.68 10.39 0.94
C ARG A 52 2.77 9.03 1.64
N TYR A 53 3.84 8.29 1.41
CA TYR A 53 4.13 7.09 2.19
C TYR A 53 4.66 7.49 3.57
N ASP A 54 3.96 7.06 4.62
CA ASP A 54 4.36 7.38 5.99
C ASP A 54 4.12 6.18 6.92
N PRO A 55 5.12 5.32 7.14
CA PRO A 55 5.01 4.17 8.02
C PRO A 55 5.18 4.53 9.49
N TYR A 56 5.38 5.80 9.83
CA TYR A 56 5.42 6.27 11.20
C TYR A 56 4.01 6.56 11.76
N ARG A 57 3.01 6.66 10.87
CA ARG A 57 1.61 6.96 11.22
C ARG A 57 0.73 5.73 10.99
N ILE A 58 1.00 4.67 11.77
CA ILE A 58 0.21 3.44 11.68
C ILE A 58 -0.96 3.51 12.66
N ASP A 59 -2.16 3.49 12.09
CA ASP A 59 -3.41 3.35 12.82
C ASP A 59 -4.09 2.06 12.36
N LEU A 60 -4.17 1.07 13.26
CA LEU A 60 -4.79 -0.23 13.00
C LEU A 60 -6.28 -0.25 13.36
N SER A 61 -6.89 0.90 13.66
CA SER A 61 -8.34 0.98 13.83
C SER A 61 -9.07 0.82 12.49
N PRO A 62 -10.34 0.38 12.50
CA PRO A 62 -11.14 0.36 11.28
C PRO A 62 -11.20 1.72 10.57
N ASP A 63 -11.24 2.81 11.33
CA ASP A 63 -11.26 4.17 10.77
C ASP A 63 -9.92 4.53 10.11
N GLY A 64 -8.78 4.21 10.73
CA GLY A 64 -7.46 4.45 10.18
C GLY A 64 -7.16 3.66 8.90
N MET A 65 -7.82 2.50 8.74
CA MET A 65 -7.61 1.61 7.59
C MET A 65 -8.62 1.80 6.45
N ARG A 66 -9.64 2.64 6.64
CA ARG A 66 -10.69 2.88 5.64
C ARG A 66 -10.15 3.71 4.47
N ALA A 67 -10.50 3.34 3.23
CA ALA A 67 -10.02 4.03 2.03
C ALA A 67 -10.34 5.53 2.00
N SER A 68 -11.57 5.92 2.37
CA SER A 68 -11.95 7.34 2.43
C SER A 68 -11.16 8.14 3.47
N THR A 69 -10.74 7.51 4.56
CA THR A 69 -9.87 8.15 5.57
C THR A 69 -8.47 8.39 5.02
N VAL A 70 -7.90 7.41 4.31
CA VAL A 70 -6.60 7.56 3.63
C VAL A 70 -6.66 8.71 2.63
N LEU A 71 -7.74 8.78 1.85
CA LEU A 71 -8.00 9.87 0.91
C LEU A 71 -8.03 11.24 1.60
N ALA A 72 -8.71 11.34 2.73
CA ALA A 72 -8.81 12.59 3.49
C ALA A 72 -7.47 13.00 4.15
N ASN A 73 -6.69 12.02 4.60
CA ASN A 73 -5.42 12.27 5.29
C ASN A 73 -4.28 12.66 4.33
N GLY A 74 -4.31 12.25 3.06
CA GLY A 74 -3.25 12.49 2.09
C GLY A 74 -1.98 11.68 2.32
N TYR A 75 -1.99 10.70 3.22
CA TYR A 75 -0.88 9.79 3.50
C TYR A 75 -1.35 8.40 3.89
N GLY A 76 -0.43 7.45 3.82
CA GLY A 76 -0.65 6.10 4.29
C GLY A 76 0.60 5.24 4.12
N TRP A 77 0.66 4.11 4.79
CA TRP A 77 1.67 3.07 4.54
C TRP A 77 1.14 2.04 3.51
N CYS A 78 1.86 0.94 3.26
CA CYS A 78 1.53 0.03 2.14
C CYS A 78 0.08 -0.49 2.19
N VAL A 79 -0.43 -0.91 3.37
CA VAL A 79 -1.78 -1.47 3.48
C VAL A 79 -2.88 -0.44 3.19
N PRO A 80 -2.98 0.69 3.91
CA PRO A 80 -4.03 1.67 3.63
C PRO A 80 -3.94 2.27 2.22
N LYS A 81 -2.74 2.44 1.64
CA LYS A 81 -2.63 2.87 0.24
C LYS A 81 -3.12 1.80 -0.74
N ALA A 82 -2.88 0.50 -0.47
CA ALA A 82 -3.47 -0.58 -1.26
C ALA A 82 -5.00 -0.65 -1.10
N THR A 83 -5.50 -0.41 0.13
CA THR A 83 -6.95 -0.32 0.38
C THR A 83 -7.60 0.81 -0.43
N LEU A 84 -6.97 2.00 -0.45
CA LEU A 84 -7.43 3.12 -1.27
C LEU A 84 -7.40 2.78 -2.76
N LEU A 85 -6.30 2.19 -3.28
CA LEU A 85 -6.22 1.80 -4.68
C LEU A 85 -7.31 0.79 -5.05
N THR A 86 -7.56 -0.19 -4.18
CA THR A 86 -8.63 -1.17 -4.39
C THR A 86 -10.00 -0.50 -4.43
N ALA A 87 -10.27 0.47 -3.55
CA ALA A 87 -11.53 1.20 -3.49
C ALA A 87 -11.76 2.06 -4.75
N VAL A 88 -10.75 2.83 -5.18
CA VAL A 88 -10.89 3.68 -6.38
C VAL A 88 -10.96 2.86 -7.67
N ALA A 89 -10.30 1.70 -7.74
CA ALA A 89 -10.43 0.77 -8.85
C ALA A 89 -11.87 0.22 -8.94
N ARG A 90 -12.43 -0.25 -7.82
CA ARG A 90 -13.84 -0.71 -7.76
C ARG A 90 -14.82 0.41 -8.13
N ALA A 91 -14.62 1.62 -7.62
CA ALA A 91 -15.43 2.79 -7.96
C ALA A 91 -15.37 3.13 -9.47
N ALA A 92 -14.23 2.88 -10.12
CA ALA A 92 -14.06 3.02 -11.58
C ALA A 92 -14.59 1.83 -12.39
N GLY A 93 -15.20 0.82 -11.76
CA GLY A 93 -15.72 -0.38 -12.41
C GLY A 93 -14.65 -1.41 -12.78
N ILE A 94 -13.45 -1.33 -12.21
CA ILE A 94 -12.34 -2.27 -12.41
C ILE A 94 -12.36 -3.27 -11.25
N PRO A 95 -12.54 -4.59 -11.52
CA PRO A 95 -12.51 -5.59 -10.47
C PRO A 95 -11.15 -5.59 -9.75
N ALA A 96 -11.18 -5.49 -8.42
CA ALA A 96 -9.97 -5.37 -7.61
C ALA A 96 -10.11 -6.10 -6.28
N ARG A 97 -8.98 -6.63 -5.78
CA ARG A 97 -8.86 -7.26 -4.47
C ARG A 97 -7.52 -6.91 -3.81
N LEU A 98 -7.44 -7.05 -2.50
CA LEU A 98 -6.21 -6.85 -1.77
C LEU A 98 -5.33 -8.10 -1.83
N GLY A 99 -4.03 -7.90 -1.97
CA GLY A 99 -3.04 -8.95 -1.84
C GLY A 99 -2.03 -8.62 -0.75
N PHE A 100 -1.47 -9.65 -0.09
CA PHE A 100 -0.50 -9.44 0.98
C PHE A 100 0.65 -10.43 0.91
N ALA A 101 1.82 -9.94 1.30
CA ALA A 101 3.02 -10.76 1.45
C ALA A 101 3.82 -10.30 2.68
N ASP A 102 4.70 -11.16 3.17
CA ASP A 102 5.73 -10.77 4.11
C ASP A 102 7.02 -10.49 3.34
N VAL A 103 7.64 -9.36 3.63
CA VAL A 103 8.85 -8.92 2.94
C VAL A 103 9.95 -8.59 3.95
N ARG A 104 11.20 -8.88 3.60
CA ARG A 104 12.36 -8.35 4.31
C ARG A 104 12.77 -7.05 3.63
N ASN A 105 12.87 -5.96 4.43
CA ASN A 105 13.26 -4.65 3.93
C ASN A 105 14.63 -4.26 4.49
N HIS A 106 15.63 -4.20 3.62
CA HIS A 106 17.00 -3.89 3.99
C HIS A 106 17.29 -2.38 4.08
N MET A 107 16.35 -1.54 3.64
CA MET A 107 16.51 -0.07 3.58
C MET A 107 15.49 0.69 4.48
N SER A 108 15.08 0.07 5.58
CA SER A 108 14.26 0.78 6.58
C SER A 108 15.10 1.79 7.37
N THR A 109 14.45 2.83 7.94
CA THR A 109 15.14 3.80 8.81
C THR A 109 15.61 3.15 10.12
N GLU A 110 16.65 3.72 10.73
CA GLU A 110 17.15 3.27 12.04
C GLU A 110 16.03 3.24 13.08
N ARG A 111 15.22 4.31 13.16
CA ARG A 111 14.07 4.40 14.05
C ARG A 111 13.09 3.23 13.86
N MET A 112 12.79 2.85 12.62
CA MET A 112 11.94 1.68 12.37
C MET A 112 12.58 0.38 12.84
N ARG A 113 13.87 0.18 12.57
CA ARG A 113 14.60 -1.02 13.02
C ARG A 113 14.64 -1.14 14.54
N GLU A 114 14.86 -0.01 15.22
CA GLU A 114 14.87 0.05 16.70
C GLU A 114 13.49 -0.23 17.29
N THR A 115 12.42 0.28 16.68
CA THR A 115 11.04 0.06 17.16
C THR A 115 10.55 -1.35 16.87
N MET A 116 10.74 -1.82 15.65
CA MET A 116 10.23 -3.13 15.21
C MET A 116 11.09 -4.30 15.69
N LYS A 117 12.38 -4.07 15.99
CA LYS A 117 13.38 -5.09 16.38
C LYS A 117 13.54 -6.22 15.35
N THR A 118 13.14 -5.97 14.11
CA THR A 118 13.23 -6.92 12.99
C THR A 118 13.27 -6.16 11.66
N ASP A 119 13.83 -6.80 10.64
CA ASP A 119 13.81 -6.36 9.24
C ASP A 119 12.64 -7.00 8.46
N LEU A 120 11.83 -7.85 9.11
CA LEU A 120 10.66 -8.48 8.53
C LEU A 120 9.44 -7.58 8.65
N PHE A 121 8.85 -7.25 7.50
CA PHE A 121 7.62 -6.48 7.37
C PHE A 121 6.50 -7.43 6.95
N ILE A 122 5.65 -7.80 7.91
CA ILE A 122 4.51 -8.67 7.64
C ILE A 122 3.35 -7.85 7.05
N TRP A 123 2.47 -8.53 6.30
CA TRP A 123 1.30 -7.93 5.68
C TRP A 123 1.63 -6.76 4.74
N HIS A 124 2.74 -6.83 3.99
CA HIS A 124 3.00 -5.84 2.95
C HIS A 124 1.88 -5.89 1.90
N GLY A 125 1.12 -4.76 1.80
CA GLY A 125 -0.10 -4.70 0.99
C GLY A 125 0.18 -4.29 -0.45
N TYR A 126 -0.53 -4.94 -1.37
CA TYR A 126 -0.64 -4.57 -2.77
C TYR A 126 -2.10 -4.77 -3.24
N THR A 127 -2.42 -4.27 -4.42
CA THR A 127 -3.73 -4.46 -5.06
C THR A 127 -3.58 -5.38 -6.26
N GLU A 128 -4.49 -6.33 -6.43
CA GLU A 128 -4.67 -7.08 -7.66
C GLU A 128 -5.83 -6.46 -8.45
N LEU A 129 -5.56 -6.11 -9.70
CA LEU A 129 -6.50 -5.52 -10.65
C LEU A 129 -6.77 -6.53 -11.76
N TRP A 130 -8.04 -6.78 -12.09
CA TRP A 130 -8.38 -7.66 -13.21
C TRP A 130 -8.34 -6.89 -14.51
N LEU A 131 -7.34 -7.15 -15.34
CA LEU A 131 -7.10 -6.46 -16.58
C LEU A 131 -6.87 -7.47 -17.71
N GLU A 132 -7.63 -7.33 -18.79
CA GLU A 132 -7.46 -8.14 -20.01
C GLU A 132 -7.40 -9.65 -19.75
N GLY A 133 -8.23 -10.14 -18.82
CA GLY A 133 -8.37 -11.57 -18.52
C GLY A 133 -7.38 -12.14 -17.52
N ALA A 134 -6.63 -11.30 -16.79
CA ALA A 134 -5.70 -11.72 -15.75
C ALA A 134 -5.64 -10.74 -14.56
N TRP A 135 -5.36 -11.27 -13.38
CA TRP A 135 -5.02 -10.46 -12.21
C TRP A 135 -3.61 -9.87 -12.39
N ARG A 136 -3.49 -8.55 -12.18
CA ARG A 136 -2.22 -7.81 -12.25
C ARG A 136 -1.97 -7.15 -10.92
N LYS A 137 -0.81 -7.42 -10.34
CA LYS A 137 -0.41 -6.92 -9.01
C LYS A 137 0.21 -5.53 -9.14
N ALA A 138 -0.25 -4.58 -8.32
CA ALA A 138 0.28 -3.23 -8.25
C ALA A 138 0.46 -2.78 -6.81
N THR A 139 1.66 -2.29 -6.45
CA THR A 139 1.96 -1.74 -5.14
C THR A 139 2.05 -0.21 -5.23
N PRO A 140 1.07 0.54 -4.68
CA PRO A 140 1.09 1.99 -4.70
C PRO A 140 1.85 2.59 -3.50
N ALA A 141 2.74 1.86 -2.84
CA ALA A 141 3.32 2.26 -1.56
C ALA A 141 4.22 3.49 -1.68
N PHE A 142 5.36 3.38 -2.34
CA PHE A 142 6.37 4.43 -2.37
C PHE A 142 6.09 5.45 -3.47
N ASN A 143 5.82 6.70 -3.06
CA ASN A 143 5.69 7.83 -3.97
C ASN A 143 7.06 8.25 -4.55
N ILE A 144 7.04 8.98 -5.67
CA ILE A 144 8.24 9.36 -6.43
C ILE A 144 9.27 10.05 -5.53
N GLU A 145 8.86 11.03 -4.72
CA GLU A 145 9.76 11.76 -3.81
C GLU A 145 10.52 10.82 -2.87
N LEU A 146 9.81 9.85 -2.28
CA LEU A 146 10.45 8.86 -1.41
C LEU A 146 11.43 7.97 -2.18
N CYS A 147 11.06 7.55 -3.40
CA CYS A 147 11.95 6.77 -4.25
C CYS A 147 13.25 7.53 -4.57
N GLU A 148 13.15 8.83 -4.84
CA GLU A 148 14.32 9.68 -5.08
C GLU A 148 15.24 9.75 -3.87
N LYS A 149 14.67 9.96 -2.68
CA LYS A 149 15.41 10.00 -1.41
C LYS A 149 16.08 8.67 -1.06
N PHE A 150 15.44 7.56 -1.32
CA PHE A 150 16.06 6.24 -1.15
C PHE A 150 16.99 5.84 -2.30
N GLY A 151 16.96 6.55 -3.43
CA GLY A 151 17.71 6.15 -4.63
C GLY A 151 17.10 4.93 -5.31
N LEU A 152 15.79 4.81 -5.25
CA LEU A 152 15.01 3.79 -5.95
C LEU A 152 14.49 4.33 -7.28
N LEU A 153 14.19 3.42 -8.21
CA LEU A 153 13.32 3.73 -9.32
C LEU A 153 11.88 3.59 -8.84
N PRO A 154 10.97 4.53 -9.12
CA PRO A 154 9.55 4.32 -8.82
C PRO A 154 9.05 3.02 -9.45
N LEU A 155 8.19 2.29 -8.73
CA LEU A 155 7.49 1.15 -9.31
C LEU A 155 6.53 1.64 -10.39
N ASP A 156 6.86 1.36 -11.63
CA ASP A 156 5.99 1.68 -12.76
C ASP A 156 5.02 0.52 -13.01
N PHE A 157 3.78 0.86 -13.35
CA PHE A 157 2.73 -0.10 -13.65
C PHE A 157 2.18 0.15 -15.04
N ASP A 158 2.31 -0.83 -15.92
CA ASP A 158 1.88 -0.74 -17.31
C ASP A 158 0.52 -1.45 -17.58
N GLY A 159 -0.04 -2.09 -16.55
CA GLY A 159 -1.28 -2.87 -16.65
C GLY A 159 -1.12 -4.23 -17.32
N VAL A 160 0.10 -4.64 -17.66
CA VAL A 160 0.42 -5.93 -18.29
C VAL A 160 1.29 -6.79 -17.38
N HIS A 161 2.28 -6.18 -16.74
CA HIS A 161 3.22 -6.85 -15.84
C HIS A 161 2.91 -6.51 -14.39
N ASP A 162 3.24 -7.44 -13.49
CA ASP A 162 3.15 -7.20 -12.05
C ASP A 162 4.20 -6.16 -11.62
N SER A 163 3.77 -5.23 -10.75
CA SER A 163 4.62 -4.18 -10.18
C SER A 163 4.49 -4.22 -8.66
N ILE A 164 5.33 -5.02 -7.98
CA ILE A 164 5.05 -5.43 -6.60
C ILE A 164 6.05 -4.85 -5.59
N TYR A 165 7.36 -4.84 -5.89
CA TYR A 165 8.39 -4.42 -4.93
C TYR A 165 9.69 -4.06 -5.64
N HIS A 166 10.49 -3.25 -4.94
CA HIS A 166 11.83 -2.88 -5.38
C HIS A 166 12.83 -3.95 -4.90
N ALA A 167 13.25 -4.84 -5.78
CA ALA A 167 14.25 -5.85 -5.42
C ALA A 167 15.64 -5.22 -5.13
N PHE A 168 15.98 -4.17 -5.88
CA PHE A 168 17.27 -3.47 -5.79
C PHE A 168 17.07 -1.95 -5.85
N ASP A 169 18.02 -1.23 -5.25
CA ASP A 169 18.17 0.21 -5.45
C ASP A 169 18.90 0.53 -6.77
N LYS A 170 19.03 1.81 -7.11
CA LYS A 170 19.75 2.27 -8.33
C LYS A 170 21.23 1.90 -8.34
N ALA A 171 21.83 1.63 -7.19
CA ALA A 171 23.22 1.22 -7.03
C ALA A 171 23.42 -0.30 -7.07
N GLY A 172 22.32 -1.08 -7.15
CA GLY A 172 22.35 -2.54 -7.19
C GLY A 172 22.37 -3.21 -5.81
N ASN A 173 22.13 -2.46 -4.73
CA ASN A 173 22.02 -3.04 -3.40
C ASN A 173 20.63 -3.66 -3.23
N ARG A 174 20.53 -4.76 -2.48
CA ARG A 174 19.24 -5.38 -2.16
C ARG A 174 18.38 -4.41 -1.35
N HIS A 175 17.10 -4.30 -1.73
CA HIS A 175 16.13 -3.50 -1.00
C HIS A 175 15.07 -4.39 -0.34
N MET A 176 14.25 -5.09 -1.11
CA MET A 176 13.20 -5.95 -0.59
C MET A 176 13.33 -7.38 -1.10
N GLU A 177 12.99 -8.33 -0.24
CA GLU A 177 12.87 -9.75 -0.59
C GLU A 177 11.51 -10.26 -0.14
N TYR A 178 10.82 -11.01 -1.01
CA TYR A 178 9.63 -11.75 -0.63
C TYR A 178 10.02 -12.93 0.26
N VAL A 179 9.35 -13.05 1.39
CA VAL A 179 9.56 -14.13 2.37
C VAL A 179 8.40 -15.13 2.33
N ASN A 180 7.16 -14.61 2.27
CA ASN A 180 5.96 -15.44 2.30
C ASN A 180 4.81 -14.72 1.59
N GLU A 181 4.03 -15.43 0.80
CA GLU A 181 2.80 -14.91 0.20
C GLU A 181 1.61 -15.27 1.08
N ARG A 182 0.84 -14.26 1.50
CA ARG A 182 -0.35 -14.45 2.36
C ARG A 182 -1.64 -14.63 1.57
N GLY A 183 -1.58 -14.42 0.25
CA GLY A 183 -2.69 -14.56 -0.67
C GLY A 183 -3.50 -13.29 -0.89
N ALA A 184 -4.63 -13.45 -1.58
CA ALA A 184 -5.54 -12.38 -1.95
C ALA A 184 -6.85 -12.44 -1.13
N PHE A 185 -7.44 -11.27 -0.89
CA PHE A 185 -8.61 -11.09 -0.03
C PHE A 185 -9.59 -10.09 -0.66
N ASP A 186 -10.87 -10.38 -0.57
CA ASP A 186 -11.93 -9.50 -1.10
C ASP A 186 -12.17 -8.26 -0.24
N ASP A 187 -11.79 -8.32 1.04
CA ASP A 187 -11.77 -7.21 1.98
C ASP A 187 -10.48 -7.24 2.80
N LEU A 188 -10.19 -6.17 3.54
CA LEU A 188 -9.05 -6.13 4.44
C LEU A 188 -9.32 -7.05 5.65
N PRO A 189 -8.51 -8.10 5.85
CA PRO A 189 -8.66 -9.01 7.00
C PRO A 189 -8.06 -8.38 8.27
N LEU A 190 -8.62 -7.24 8.70
CA LEU A 190 -8.05 -6.35 9.72
C LEU A 190 -7.82 -7.07 11.05
N ASP A 191 -8.78 -7.86 11.52
CA ASP A 191 -8.65 -8.58 12.81
C ASP A 191 -7.44 -9.51 12.80
N ARG A 192 -7.25 -10.22 11.69
CA ARG A 192 -6.12 -11.13 11.52
C ARG A 192 -4.80 -10.35 11.43
N LEU A 193 -4.79 -9.26 10.68
CA LEU A 193 -3.63 -8.37 10.56
C LEU A 193 -3.21 -7.83 11.93
N VAL A 194 -4.16 -7.34 12.73
CA VAL A 194 -3.92 -6.82 14.09
C VAL A 194 -3.30 -7.88 14.98
N VAL A 195 -3.86 -9.10 15.01
CA VAL A 195 -3.33 -10.21 15.82
C VAL A 195 -1.89 -10.53 15.42
N ASP A 196 -1.60 -10.64 14.11
CA ASP A 196 -0.27 -10.96 13.63
C ASP A 196 0.74 -9.84 13.93
N PHE A 197 0.32 -8.56 13.83
CA PHE A 197 1.16 -7.40 14.18
C PHE A 197 1.58 -7.44 15.64
N HIS A 198 0.65 -7.69 16.57
CA HIS A 198 0.97 -7.79 18.00
C HIS A 198 1.90 -8.97 18.32
N ALA A 199 1.71 -10.08 17.62
CA ALA A 199 2.57 -11.25 17.79
C ALA A 199 4.00 -11.03 17.25
N THR A 200 4.13 -10.23 16.18
CA THR A 200 5.41 -10.03 15.49
C THR A 200 6.20 -8.82 16.01
N TYR A 201 5.50 -7.75 16.38
CA TYR A 201 6.10 -6.48 16.79
C TYR A 201 5.76 -6.16 18.26
N PRO A 202 6.57 -6.59 19.20
CA PRO A 202 6.23 -6.53 20.64
C PRO A 202 6.10 -5.12 21.22
N GLY A 203 6.56 -4.09 20.49
CA GLY A 203 6.36 -2.68 20.87
C GLY A 203 4.99 -2.10 20.48
N TRP A 204 4.16 -2.87 19.82
CA TRP A 204 2.85 -2.42 19.33
C TRP A 204 1.74 -2.93 20.23
N VAL A 205 1.07 -2.02 20.93
CA VAL A 205 0.01 -2.36 21.92
C VAL A 205 -1.37 -2.24 21.25
N PRO A 206 -2.30 -3.22 21.47
CA PRO A 206 -3.67 -3.16 20.95
C PRO A 206 -4.41 -1.90 21.42
N GLY A 207 -5.01 -1.18 20.49
CA GLY A 207 -5.89 -0.03 20.78
C GLY A 207 -5.19 1.30 21.00
N ASP A 208 -3.87 1.35 21.04
CA ASP A 208 -3.14 2.60 21.02
C ASP A 208 -2.90 3.05 19.57
N VAL A 209 -3.41 4.22 19.23
CA VAL A 209 -2.77 5.05 18.21
C VAL A 209 -1.32 5.15 18.66
N LEU A 210 -0.40 4.59 17.87
CA LEU A 210 1.01 4.45 18.27
C LEU A 210 1.57 5.75 18.80
N GLN A 211 1.47 5.97 20.10
CA GLN A 211 2.22 6.99 20.84
C GLN A 211 3.66 6.49 21.05
N SER A 212 4.18 5.76 20.07
CA SER A 212 5.56 5.31 20.06
C SER A 212 6.45 6.47 19.63
N GLU A 213 7.73 6.33 19.89
CA GLU A 213 8.76 7.26 19.38
C GLU A 213 8.71 7.41 17.83
N LEU A 214 8.13 6.42 17.11
CA LEU A 214 7.87 6.49 15.67
C LEU A 214 6.96 7.67 15.31
N THR A 215 5.82 7.82 15.98
CA THR A 215 4.83 8.87 15.65
C THR A 215 5.32 10.28 15.94
N GLN A 216 6.35 10.43 16.75
CA GLN A 216 7.02 11.72 17.03
C GLN A 216 8.06 12.07 15.97
N GLY A 217 8.44 11.12 15.09
CA GLY A 217 9.42 11.33 14.04
C GLY A 217 8.79 11.87 12.74
N ASP A 218 9.64 12.38 11.86
CA ASP A 218 9.32 12.64 10.46
C ASP A 218 10.06 11.61 9.59
N PHE A 219 9.28 10.74 8.93
CA PHE A 219 9.83 9.64 8.14
C PHE A 219 10.70 10.14 6.99
N LEU A 220 10.26 11.16 6.25
CA LEU A 220 11.03 11.71 5.13
C LEU A 220 12.30 12.40 5.59
N ALA A 221 12.26 13.10 6.73
CA ALA A 221 13.45 13.72 7.30
C ALA A 221 14.46 12.66 7.78
N ASP A 222 14.01 11.58 8.40
CA ASP A 222 14.88 10.47 8.82
C ASP A 222 15.52 9.81 7.58
N VAL A 223 14.75 9.53 6.52
CA VAL A 223 15.27 9.00 5.25
C VAL A 223 16.31 9.93 4.65
N ALA A 224 16.02 11.23 4.54
CA ALA A 224 16.95 12.21 3.98
C ALA A 224 18.27 12.27 4.77
N ARG A 225 18.17 12.26 6.11
CA ARG A 225 19.33 12.25 6.99
C ARG A 225 20.19 10.98 6.80
N GLU A 226 19.57 9.81 6.77
CA GLU A 226 20.29 8.52 6.71
C GLU A 226 20.88 8.24 5.31
N THR A 227 20.22 8.72 4.25
CA THR A 227 20.70 8.55 2.87
C THR A 227 21.62 9.67 2.40
N GLY A 228 21.69 10.80 3.12
CA GLY A 228 22.42 12.00 2.71
C GLY A 228 21.80 12.69 1.47
N ARG A 229 20.53 12.41 1.17
CA ARG A 229 19.80 12.97 0.04
C ARG A 229 18.68 13.89 0.56
N ALA A 230 18.90 15.16 0.43
CA ALA A 230 17.95 16.20 0.85
C ALA A 230 16.73 16.31 -0.07
#